data_237d468b4c4e94a6f648f9d7a5e2d605
#
_entry.id   237d468b4c4e94a6f648f9d7a5e2d605
#
_cell.length_a   1.000
_cell.length_b   1.000
_cell.length_c   1.000
_cell.angle_alpha   90.00
_cell.angle_beta   90.00
_cell.angle_gamma   90.00
#
_symmetry.space_group_name_H-M   'P 1'
#
loop_
_entity.id
_entity.type
_entity.pdbx_description
1 polymer ?
#
loop_
_entity_poly.entity_id
_entity_poly.type
_entity_poly.pdbx_seq_one_letter_code
_entity_poly.pdbx_strand_id
1 'polypeptide(L)'
;MMRIVVAAVLLTATTANAGPPTPKYAFVHGRWWNGSAYDQRTVYTVDGMLRSKPPAHIDQTFDLHDGFVIPPLAEGHNHWLEPSKIDDYNACYLADGVYYVRDMANIPFLVDQFRDKVNLPTSVDWVSAMTGFTGPGAHPADVIEQMVGLGILPKDWKPDYDKQAEFVVRTEREIDERFPLLLDQHPAFVKAFLVFSDRYEENLKDPNIKAYARGMDPKLLPHLVKLAHAAGLKVIVHIYSAADFRNAVVARVDEIAHFPGNGYGLMKSPEPYEITAEDAKAAAKAHIAVTTTLSWLGKFKDKNSPSYQITRDQILIPNMKLLRAAGVRMLIGSDEFRRDVVPELQSLRLLGMFSDAELLRMDTELTARAIFPNRKIGKLQDGYEANFLVLDRDPAANLDNLNSISMRVKQGRRIFVPASAVSRPSPDCVQGKP
;
A
#
# COMPACT_ATOMS: atom_id res chain seq x y z
N MET A 1 -39.68 44.33 -16.69
CA MET A 1 -38.66 43.91 -17.66
C MET A 1 -37.31 43.90 -16.97
N MET A 2 -36.84 42.73 -16.58
CA MET A 2 -35.61 42.54 -15.85
C MET A 2 -34.52 42.06 -16.86
N ARG A 3 -33.52 42.88 -17.12
CA ARG A 3 -32.41 42.52 -18.02
C ARG A 3 -31.40 41.63 -17.27
N ILE A 4 -31.30 40.37 -17.72
CA ILE A 4 -30.27 39.46 -17.26
C ILE A 4 -28.98 39.82 -18.01
N VAL A 5 -27.96 40.24 -17.26
CA VAL A 5 -26.59 40.43 -17.79
C VAL A 5 -25.87 39.11 -17.62
N VAL A 6 -25.60 38.41 -18.72
CA VAL A 6 -24.74 37.23 -18.76
C VAL A 6 -23.29 37.70 -18.79
N ALA A 7 -22.57 37.55 -17.69
CA ALA A 7 -21.13 37.77 -17.66
C ALA A 7 -20.43 36.55 -18.26
N ALA A 8 -19.78 36.72 -19.38
CA ALA A 8 -18.89 35.72 -19.97
C ALA A 8 -17.58 35.67 -19.18
N VAL A 9 -17.36 34.58 -18.41
CA VAL A 9 -16.08 34.29 -17.77
C VAL A 9 -15.12 33.79 -18.86
N LEU A 10 -14.17 34.62 -19.25
CA LEU A 10 -13.03 34.19 -20.06
C LEU A 10 -12.14 33.28 -19.18
N LEU A 11 -12.18 31.98 -19.43
CA LEU A 11 -11.15 31.06 -18.92
C LEU A 11 -9.84 31.36 -19.68
N THR A 12 -8.92 32.07 -19.05
CA THR A 12 -7.52 32.12 -19.48
C THR A 12 -6.92 30.73 -19.23
N ALA A 13 -6.69 29.98 -20.30
CA ALA A 13 -5.91 28.75 -20.24
C ALA A 13 -4.48 29.13 -19.83
N THR A 14 -4.13 28.91 -18.58
CA THR A 14 -2.74 28.90 -18.14
C THR A 14 -2.04 27.77 -18.87
N THR A 15 -1.14 28.11 -19.81
CA THR A 15 -0.20 27.16 -20.40
C THR A 15 0.66 26.62 -19.26
N ALA A 16 0.34 25.42 -18.78
CA ALA A 16 1.23 24.66 -17.92
C ALA A 16 2.56 24.56 -18.68
N ASN A 17 3.64 24.98 -18.04
CA ASN A 17 5.00 24.82 -18.56
C ASN A 17 5.21 23.33 -18.80
N ALA A 18 5.05 22.90 -20.05
CA ALA A 18 5.33 21.53 -20.46
C ALA A 18 6.83 21.33 -20.26
N GLY A 19 7.17 20.48 -19.29
CA GLY A 19 8.55 20.05 -19.09
C GLY A 19 9.16 19.53 -20.42
N PRO A 20 10.47 19.30 -20.50
CA PRO A 20 11.12 18.86 -21.73
C PRO A 20 10.40 17.59 -22.27
N PRO A 21 10.21 17.47 -23.59
CA PRO A 21 9.48 16.37 -24.20
C PRO A 21 10.05 15.02 -23.72
N THR A 22 9.17 14.06 -23.50
CA THR A 22 9.58 12.71 -23.11
C THR A 22 10.30 12.06 -24.28
N PRO A 23 11.53 11.55 -24.11
CA PRO A 23 12.28 10.94 -25.18
C PRO A 23 11.57 9.67 -25.67
N LYS A 24 11.75 9.37 -26.95
CA LYS A 24 11.22 8.17 -27.62
C LYS A 24 12.32 7.13 -27.69
N TYR A 25 12.14 6.05 -26.96
CA TYR A 25 13.12 4.97 -26.89
C TYR A 25 12.61 3.72 -27.59
N ALA A 26 13.55 2.93 -28.09
CA ALA A 26 13.33 1.54 -28.48
C ALA A 26 14.06 0.63 -27.49
N PHE A 27 13.41 -0.42 -27.04
CA PHE A 27 13.96 -1.47 -26.18
C PHE A 27 13.91 -2.78 -26.96
N VAL A 28 15.05 -3.29 -27.36
CA VAL A 28 15.21 -4.49 -28.20
C VAL A 28 15.75 -5.66 -27.39
N HIS A 29 15.53 -6.89 -27.84
CA HIS A 29 16.01 -8.12 -27.24
C HIS A 29 15.67 -8.25 -25.74
N GLY A 30 14.45 -7.87 -25.34
CA GLY A 30 13.94 -8.02 -23.98
C GLY A 30 12.91 -9.12 -23.89
N ARG A 31 12.85 -9.80 -22.74
CA ARG A 31 11.82 -10.79 -22.35
C ARG A 31 10.78 -10.07 -21.49
N TRP A 32 9.63 -9.77 -22.06
CA TRP A 32 8.60 -8.94 -21.47
C TRP A 32 7.53 -9.76 -20.76
N TRP A 33 7.34 -9.55 -19.47
CA TRP A 33 6.34 -10.21 -18.65
C TRP A 33 4.91 -9.86 -19.12
N ASN A 34 4.08 -10.88 -19.32
CA ASN A 34 2.68 -10.72 -19.76
C ASN A 34 1.65 -11.02 -18.64
N GLY A 35 2.12 -11.32 -17.42
CA GLY A 35 1.30 -11.68 -16.27
C GLY A 35 1.37 -13.18 -15.93
N SER A 36 1.99 -14.02 -16.80
CA SER A 36 2.14 -15.46 -16.58
C SER A 36 3.44 -16.03 -17.16
N ALA A 37 3.97 -15.41 -18.21
CA ALA A 37 5.16 -15.83 -18.92
C ALA A 37 5.88 -14.63 -19.53
N TYR A 38 6.99 -14.87 -20.22
CA TYR A 38 7.73 -13.84 -20.94
C TYR A 38 7.58 -13.99 -22.44
N ASP A 39 7.34 -12.85 -23.13
CA ASP A 39 7.33 -12.76 -24.58
C ASP A 39 8.58 -11.98 -25.04
N GLN A 40 9.36 -12.55 -25.96
CA GLN A 40 10.48 -11.84 -26.55
C GLN A 40 9.96 -10.88 -27.62
N ARG A 41 10.17 -9.58 -27.42
CA ARG A 41 9.67 -8.55 -28.34
C ARG A 41 10.43 -7.24 -28.22
N THR A 42 10.31 -6.38 -29.23
CA THR A 42 10.72 -4.98 -29.18
C THR A 42 9.55 -4.12 -28.69
N VAL A 43 9.82 -3.19 -27.78
CA VAL A 43 8.84 -2.24 -27.25
C VAL A 43 9.38 -0.82 -27.39
N TYR A 44 8.50 0.13 -27.65
CA TYR A 44 8.83 1.54 -27.79
C TYR A 44 8.17 2.35 -26.68
N THR A 45 8.78 3.48 -26.31
CA THR A 45 8.16 4.47 -25.44
C THR A 45 7.91 5.77 -26.22
N VAL A 46 6.69 6.28 -26.12
CA VAL A 46 6.26 7.53 -26.75
C VAL A 46 5.36 8.27 -25.78
N ASP A 47 5.70 9.50 -25.45
CA ASP A 47 4.94 10.35 -24.53
C ASP A 47 4.66 9.67 -23.17
N GLY A 48 5.67 8.98 -22.65
CA GLY A 48 5.58 8.25 -21.38
C GLY A 48 4.77 6.95 -21.42
N MET A 49 4.33 6.50 -22.59
CA MET A 49 3.48 5.32 -22.78
C MET A 49 4.20 4.23 -23.57
N LEU A 50 3.87 2.97 -23.29
CA LEU A 50 4.34 1.81 -24.05
C LEU A 50 3.66 1.75 -25.41
N ARG A 51 4.41 1.38 -26.46
CA ARG A 51 3.94 1.15 -27.83
C ARG A 51 4.57 -0.10 -28.43
N SER A 52 3.78 -0.88 -29.17
CA SER A 52 4.25 -2.03 -29.97
C SER A 52 4.74 -1.61 -31.35
N LYS A 53 4.29 -0.47 -31.86
CA LYS A 53 4.67 0.06 -33.18
C LYS A 53 5.75 1.11 -33.04
N PRO A 54 6.78 1.11 -33.92
CA PRO A 54 7.83 2.11 -33.88
C PRO A 54 7.28 3.51 -34.17
N PRO A 55 7.71 4.54 -33.45
CA PRO A 55 7.45 5.94 -33.82
C PRO A 55 8.26 6.33 -35.07
N ALA A 56 7.92 7.46 -35.71
CA ALA A 56 8.65 7.98 -36.87
C ALA A 56 10.10 8.35 -36.55
N HIS A 57 10.41 8.66 -35.30
CA HIS A 57 11.75 8.97 -34.82
C HIS A 57 12.00 8.27 -33.50
N ILE A 58 13.20 7.74 -33.31
CA ILE A 58 13.70 7.10 -32.08
C ILE A 58 14.94 7.87 -31.64
N ASP A 59 14.89 8.43 -30.42
CA ASP A 59 16.01 9.20 -29.86
C ASP A 59 17.16 8.29 -29.43
N GLN A 60 16.83 7.08 -28.88
CA GLN A 60 17.81 6.10 -28.46
C GLN A 60 17.26 4.68 -28.48
N THR A 61 18.10 3.73 -28.85
CA THR A 61 17.81 2.28 -28.75
C THR A 61 18.63 1.68 -27.62
N PHE A 62 17.96 0.89 -26.76
CA PHE A 62 18.58 0.10 -25.71
C PHE A 62 18.49 -1.39 -26.06
N ASP A 63 19.62 -2.05 -26.13
CA ASP A 63 19.67 -3.51 -26.18
C ASP A 63 19.56 -4.05 -24.75
N LEU A 64 18.56 -4.87 -24.49
CA LEU A 64 18.31 -5.45 -23.17
C LEU A 64 19.01 -6.79 -22.95
N HIS A 65 19.77 -7.29 -23.94
CA HIS A 65 20.59 -8.50 -23.85
C HIS A 65 19.85 -9.70 -23.26
N ASP A 66 18.63 -9.95 -23.74
CA ASP A 66 17.70 -10.97 -23.22
C ASP A 66 17.29 -10.80 -21.75
N GLY A 67 17.45 -9.62 -21.20
CA GLY A 67 17.01 -9.25 -19.84
C GLY A 67 15.51 -9.43 -19.64
N PHE A 68 15.13 -9.69 -18.39
CA PHE A 68 13.74 -9.90 -17.98
C PHE A 68 13.09 -8.56 -17.64
N VAL A 69 11.99 -8.25 -18.32
CA VAL A 69 11.29 -6.96 -18.14
C VAL A 69 9.97 -7.21 -17.40
N ILE A 70 9.81 -6.57 -16.25
CA ILE A 70 8.62 -6.67 -15.41
C ILE A 70 8.03 -5.28 -15.11
N PRO A 71 6.73 -5.17 -14.78
CA PRO A 71 6.21 -3.95 -14.19
C PRO A 71 6.89 -3.66 -12.86
N PRO A 72 6.93 -2.40 -12.38
CA PRO A 72 7.46 -2.07 -11.06
C PRO A 72 6.67 -2.70 -9.93
N LEU A 73 7.34 -2.89 -8.79
CA LEU A 73 6.73 -3.32 -7.55
C LEU A 73 5.84 -2.22 -6.94
N ALA A 74 4.95 -2.65 -6.05
CA ALA A 74 3.98 -1.80 -5.38
C ALA A 74 3.90 -2.09 -3.89
N GLU A 75 4.09 -1.09 -3.05
CA GLU A 75 3.90 -1.16 -1.61
C GLU A 75 2.45 -0.80 -1.25
N GLY A 76 1.63 -1.81 -1.00
CA GLY A 76 0.19 -1.64 -0.73
C GLY A 76 -0.16 -1.20 0.67
N HIS A 77 0.79 -1.23 1.61
CA HIS A 77 0.55 -0.86 3.01
C HIS A 77 1.85 -0.48 3.71
N ASN A 78 2.09 0.81 3.88
CA ASN A 78 3.23 1.32 4.62
C ASN A 78 2.87 2.61 5.37
N HIS A 79 3.84 3.16 6.13
CA HIS A 79 3.71 4.40 6.88
C HIS A 79 5.01 5.20 6.80
N TRP A 80 5.00 6.32 6.08
CA TRP A 80 6.14 7.22 5.92
C TRP A 80 6.09 8.34 6.95
N LEU A 81 6.52 8.04 8.17
CA LEU A 81 6.37 8.91 9.34
C LEU A 81 7.60 9.79 9.63
N GLU A 82 8.69 9.67 8.86
CA GLU A 82 9.93 10.43 9.06
C GLU A 82 10.18 11.39 7.88
N PRO A 83 9.57 12.60 7.87
CA PRO A 83 9.65 13.52 6.72
C PRO A 83 11.08 13.95 6.38
N SER A 84 11.99 14.03 7.36
CA SER A 84 13.40 14.33 7.11
C SER A 84 14.15 13.24 6.35
N LYS A 85 13.56 12.06 6.19
CA LYS A 85 14.13 10.87 5.54
C LYS A 85 13.49 10.54 4.18
N ILE A 86 12.66 11.42 3.66
CA ILE A 86 11.91 11.14 2.41
C ILE A 86 12.83 10.91 1.21
N ASP A 87 13.96 11.58 1.13
CA ASP A 87 14.92 11.36 0.05
C ASP A 87 15.57 9.96 0.16
N ASP A 88 15.82 9.47 1.38
CA ASP A 88 16.32 8.12 1.64
C ASP A 88 15.26 7.07 1.26
N TYR A 89 13.98 7.29 1.64
CA TYR A 89 12.87 6.43 1.24
C TYR A 89 12.73 6.37 -0.29
N ASN A 90 12.68 7.51 -0.97
CA ASN A 90 12.58 7.56 -2.43
C ASN A 90 13.74 6.80 -3.10
N ALA A 91 14.97 7.04 -2.67
CA ALA A 91 16.15 6.38 -3.23
C ALA A 91 16.11 4.86 -3.03
N CYS A 92 15.75 4.40 -1.84
CA CYS A 92 15.65 2.99 -1.47
C CYS A 92 14.54 2.27 -2.26
N TYR A 93 13.32 2.78 -2.23
CA TYR A 93 12.17 2.19 -2.93
C TYR A 93 12.43 2.09 -4.43
N LEU A 94 12.94 3.17 -5.04
CA LEU A 94 13.30 3.13 -6.46
C LEU A 94 14.47 2.17 -6.74
N ALA A 95 15.43 2.02 -5.81
CA ALA A 95 16.52 1.06 -5.96
C ALA A 95 16.00 -0.37 -5.97
N ASP A 96 15.01 -0.71 -5.15
CA ASP A 96 14.38 -2.02 -5.11
C ASP A 96 13.26 -2.19 -6.16
N GLY A 97 13.00 -1.15 -6.97
CA GLY A 97 12.03 -1.22 -8.05
C GLY A 97 10.60 -0.95 -7.62
N VAL A 98 10.38 -0.43 -6.40
CA VAL A 98 9.04 -0.03 -5.90
C VAL A 98 8.72 1.37 -6.39
N TYR A 99 7.69 1.51 -7.24
CA TYR A 99 7.30 2.82 -7.79
C TYR A 99 5.98 3.35 -7.22
N TYR A 100 5.15 2.48 -6.66
CA TYR A 100 3.81 2.81 -6.20
C TYR A 100 3.71 2.55 -4.70
N VAL A 101 3.34 3.57 -3.93
CA VAL A 101 3.30 3.51 -2.46
C VAL A 101 1.94 3.97 -1.96
N ARG A 102 1.35 3.17 -1.08
CA ARG A 102 0.14 3.51 -0.33
C ARG A 102 0.46 3.64 1.15
N ASP A 103 0.43 4.86 1.63
CA ASP A 103 0.61 5.21 3.03
C ASP A 103 -0.75 5.14 3.74
N MET A 104 -0.89 4.18 4.64
CA MET A 104 -2.19 3.75 5.16
C MET A 104 -2.77 4.68 6.24
N ALA A 105 -1.94 5.48 6.89
CA ALA A 105 -2.34 6.60 7.73
C ALA A 105 -1.12 7.48 7.97
N ASN A 106 -1.33 8.79 7.97
CA ASN A 106 -0.28 9.76 8.24
C ASN A 106 -0.85 11.01 8.89
N ILE A 107 0.05 11.83 9.43
CA ILE A 107 -0.30 13.08 10.09
C ILE A 107 -0.12 14.22 9.07
N PRO A 108 -1.14 15.04 8.79
CA PRO A 108 -1.04 16.14 7.81
C PRO A 108 0.20 17.02 7.99
N PHE A 109 0.53 17.37 9.23
CA PHE A 109 1.73 18.14 9.57
C PHE A 109 3.04 17.49 9.10
N LEU A 110 3.14 16.14 9.12
CA LEU A 110 4.32 15.42 8.62
C LEU A 110 4.31 15.38 7.09
N VAL A 111 3.15 15.12 6.49
CA VAL A 111 2.99 15.05 5.03
C VAL A 111 3.32 16.38 4.36
N ASP A 112 2.93 17.50 4.95
CA ASP A 112 3.19 18.83 4.40
C ASP A 112 4.69 19.15 4.28
N GLN A 113 5.55 18.46 5.04
CA GLN A 113 7.00 18.62 4.97
C GLN A 113 7.66 17.88 3.79
N PHE A 114 6.92 17.00 3.09
CA PHE A 114 7.50 16.22 2.00
C PHE A 114 6.59 16.07 0.76
N ARG A 115 5.41 16.64 0.77
CA ARG A 115 4.42 16.49 -0.31
C ARG A 115 4.98 16.85 -1.70
N ASP A 116 5.91 17.79 -1.76
CA ASP A 116 6.58 18.25 -2.98
C ASP A 116 7.71 17.31 -3.45
N LYS A 117 8.10 16.31 -2.65
CA LYS A 117 9.16 15.36 -2.95
C LYS A 117 8.67 14.00 -3.47
N VAL A 118 7.38 13.79 -3.55
CA VAL A 118 6.75 12.57 -4.08
C VAL A 118 5.93 12.88 -5.32
N ASN A 119 5.50 11.84 -6.06
CA ASN A 119 4.71 11.99 -7.28
C ASN A 119 5.43 12.74 -8.42
N LEU A 120 6.76 12.70 -8.42
CA LEU A 120 7.62 13.27 -9.46
C LEU A 120 8.10 12.17 -10.42
N PRO A 121 8.57 12.50 -11.64
CA PRO A 121 9.19 11.52 -12.53
C PRO A 121 10.38 10.78 -11.91
N THR A 122 11.03 11.36 -10.89
CA THR A 122 12.23 10.85 -10.22
C THR A 122 11.99 10.37 -8.79
N SER A 123 10.76 10.35 -8.34
CA SER A 123 10.37 9.84 -7.02
C SER A 123 9.33 8.72 -7.15
N VAL A 124 8.92 8.11 -6.04
CA VAL A 124 7.79 7.20 -6.04
C VAL A 124 6.46 7.94 -6.29
N ASP A 125 5.47 7.22 -6.79
CA ASP A 125 4.09 7.67 -6.82
C ASP A 125 3.41 7.25 -5.51
N TRP A 126 2.96 8.24 -4.75
CA TRP A 126 2.53 8.08 -3.36
C TRP A 126 1.10 8.61 -3.17
N VAL A 127 0.30 7.87 -2.39
CA VAL A 127 -1.04 8.27 -1.92
C VAL A 127 -1.20 7.91 -0.46
N SER A 128 -2.06 8.65 0.26
CA SER A 128 -2.33 8.38 1.67
C SER A 128 -3.81 8.49 2.03
N ALA A 129 -4.20 7.78 3.09
CA ALA A 129 -5.47 7.97 3.78
C ALA A 129 -5.51 9.28 4.58
N MET A 130 -4.34 9.86 4.86
CA MET A 130 -4.20 10.95 5.82
C MET A 130 -4.68 10.49 7.22
N THR A 131 -5.48 11.28 7.92
CA THR A 131 -5.97 10.95 9.27
C THR A 131 -6.99 9.80 9.22
N GLY A 132 -6.77 8.77 10.04
CA GLY A 132 -7.69 7.61 10.13
C GLY A 132 -8.74 7.75 11.24
N PHE A 133 -9.79 6.92 11.19
CA PHE A 133 -10.87 6.88 12.20
C PHE A 133 -10.66 5.74 13.18
N THR A 134 -10.73 6.04 14.48
CA THR A 134 -10.56 5.07 15.57
C THR A 134 -11.47 5.36 16.76
N GLY A 135 -11.40 4.52 17.80
CA GLY A 135 -12.11 4.70 19.05
C GLY A 135 -11.31 5.40 20.14
N PRO A 136 -11.91 5.67 21.32
CA PRO A 136 -11.26 6.32 22.44
C PRO A 136 -10.07 5.54 22.99
N GLY A 137 -8.87 6.15 23.00
CA GLY A 137 -7.63 5.54 23.51
C GLY A 137 -7.27 4.23 22.83
N ALA A 138 -7.59 4.13 21.55
CA ALA A 138 -7.40 2.95 20.73
C ALA A 138 -6.20 3.11 19.78
N HIS A 139 -5.82 2.00 19.12
CA HIS A 139 -4.83 2.03 18.04
C HIS A 139 -5.27 3.02 16.93
N PRO A 140 -4.38 3.91 16.44
CA PRO A 140 -2.92 3.93 16.53
C PRO A 140 -2.32 4.87 17.61
N ALA A 141 -3.02 5.22 18.69
CA ALA A 141 -2.49 6.11 19.73
C ALA A 141 -1.13 5.63 20.31
N ASP A 142 -0.95 4.31 20.43
CA ASP A 142 0.31 3.67 20.82
C ASP A 142 1.47 3.95 19.85
N VAL A 143 1.19 4.00 18.54
CA VAL A 143 2.17 4.35 17.50
C VAL A 143 2.56 5.81 17.63
N ILE A 144 1.59 6.70 17.87
CA ILE A 144 1.84 8.13 18.03
C ILE A 144 2.68 8.41 19.28
N GLU A 145 2.39 7.75 20.41
CA GLU A 145 3.21 7.82 21.61
C GLU A 145 4.66 7.36 21.33
N GLN A 146 4.82 6.30 20.57
CA GLN A 146 6.14 5.84 20.14
C GLN A 146 6.86 6.90 19.29
N MET A 147 6.19 7.56 18.35
CA MET A 147 6.77 8.62 17.52
C MET A 147 7.26 9.81 18.35
N VAL A 148 6.53 10.18 19.40
CA VAL A 148 6.98 11.21 20.38
C VAL A 148 8.21 10.72 21.13
N GLY A 149 8.21 9.46 21.56
CA GLY A 149 9.35 8.83 22.25
C GLY A 149 10.61 8.78 21.40
N LEU A 150 10.47 8.63 20.08
CA LEU A 150 11.54 8.60 19.10
C LEU A 150 11.99 9.99 18.62
N GLY A 151 11.30 11.06 19.04
CA GLY A 151 11.59 12.43 18.62
C GLY A 151 11.17 12.77 17.19
N ILE A 152 10.35 11.93 16.55
CA ILE A 152 9.73 12.20 15.25
C ILE A 152 8.67 13.29 15.39
N LEU A 153 7.90 13.23 16.48
CA LEU A 153 6.99 14.29 16.90
C LEU A 153 7.58 15.07 18.08
N PRO A 154 7.26 16.37 18.22
CA PRO A 154 7.71 17.18 19.36
C PRO A 154 7.33 16.55 20.71
N LYS A 155 8.17 16.71 21.73
CA LYS A 155 7.92 16.15 23.07
C LYS A 155 6.69 16.72 23.76
N ASP A 156 6.34 17.95 23.46
CA ASP A 156 5.14 18.65 23.91
C ASP A 156 3.95 18.46 22.95
N TRP A 157 4.14 17.63 21.91
CA TRP A 157 3.03 17.19 21.07
C TRP A 157 1.97 16.59 21.97
N LYS A 158 1.03 17.42 22.36
CA LYS A 158 -0.24 17.00 22.91
C LYS A 158 -1.20 16.99 21.72
N PRO A 159 -1.37 15.89 21.10
CA PRO A 159 -2.34 15.84 20.05
C PRO A 159 -3.65 16.21 20.71
N ASP A 160 -4.27 17.20 20.18
CA ASP A 160 -5.67 17.06 19.92
C ASP A 160 -5.72 15.86 18.94
N TYR A 161 -5.49 14.62 19.50
CA TYR A 161 -5.45 13.37 18.75
C TYR A 161 -6.66 13.30 17.81
N ASP A 162 -7.72 13.91 18.28
CA ASP A 162 -9.03 14.02 17.71
C ASP A 162 -9.10 14.86 16.42
N LYS A 163 -8.01 15.49 15.97
CA LYS A 163 -8.05 16.35 14.77
C LYS A 163 -6.78 16.34 13.92
N GLN A 164 -5.67 15.83 14.42
CA GLN A 164 -4.38 15.93 13.74
C GLN A 164 -3.77 14.58 13.37
N ALA A 165 -3.79 13.58 14.26
CA ALA A 165 -3.18 12.28 14.02
C ALA A 165 -4.23 11.21 13.75
N GLU A 166 -5.37 11.27 14.43
CA GLU A 166 -6.48 10.35 14.30
C GLU A 166 -7.80 11.03 14.64
N PHE A 167 -8.89 10.58 14.02
CA PHE A 167 -10.25 10.99 14.37
C PHE A 167 -10.84 9.98 15.35
N VAL A 168 -10.88 10.35 16.63
CA VAL A 168 -11.51 9.53 17.68
C VAL A 168 -13.02 9.73 17.62
N VAL A 169 -13.79 8.65 17.41
CA VAL A 169 -15.25 8.72 17.27
C VAL A 169 -15.96 7.74 18.20
N ARG A 170 -17.09 8.17 18.78
CA ARG A 170 -17.97 7.41 19.67
C ARG A 170 -19.40 7.32 19.15
N THR A 171 -19.74 8.17 18.18
CA THR A 171 -21.09 8.30 17.64
C THR A 171 -21.04 8.60 16.15
N GLU A 172 -22.13 8.28 15.42
CA GLU A 172 -22.28 8.67 14.01
C GLU A 172 -22.18 10.19 13.82
N ARG A 173 -22.72 10.98 14.77
CA ARG A 173 -22.63 12.44 14.73
C ARG A 173 -21.16 12.90 14.75
N GLU A 174 -20.31 12.29 15.57
CA GLU A 174 -18.89 12.64 15.59
C GLU A 174 -18.19 12.26 14.27
N ILE A 175 -18.64 11.21 13.59
CA ILE A 175 -18.17 10.90 12.22
C ILE A 175 -18.63 12.00 11.26
N ASP A 176 -19.91 12.42 11.30
CA ASP A 176 -20.43 13.49 10.44
C ASP A 176 -19.68 14.83 10.64
N GLU A 177 -19.29 15.13 11.88
CA GLU A 177 -18.51 16.34 12.22
C GLU A 177 -17.04 16.28 11.72
N ARG A 178 -16.43 15.09 11.70
CA ARG A 178 -15.00 14.90 11.36
C ARG A 178 -14.75 14.55 9.89
N PHE A 179 -15.72 13.95 9.24
CA PHE A 179 -15.56 13.52 7.85
C PHE A 179 -15.25 14.67 6.89
N PRO A 180 -15.86 15.89 6.99
CA PRO A 180 -15.45 17.05 6.21
C PRO A 180 -13.99 17.46 6.46
N LEU A 181 -13.49 17.35 7.71
CA LEU A 181 -12.10 17.66 8.05
C LEU A 181 -11.12 16.67 7.38
N LEU A 182 -11.53 15.41 7.20
CA LEU A 182 -10.75 14.46 6.41
C LEU A 182 -10.73 14.86 4.93
N LEU A 183 -11.87 15.25 4.35
CA LEU A 183 -11.94 15.67 2.94
C LEU A 183 -11.04 16.88 2.65
N ASP A 184 -10.92 17.82 3.58
CA ASP A 184 -10.02 18.97 3.47
C ASP A 184 -8.53 18.58 3.42
N GLN A 185 -8.17 17.38 3.90
CA GLN A 185 -6.83 16.83 3.81
C GLN A 185 -6.53 16.17 2.45
N HIS A 186 -7.52 16.07 1.55
CA HIS A 186 -7.41 15.41 0.24
C HIS A 186 -6.96 13.93 0.31
N PRO A 187 -7.64 13.07 1.10
CA PRO A 187 -7.28 11.67 1.22
C PRO A 187 -7.53 10.93 -0.10
N ALA A 188 -6.72 9.90 -0.38
CA ALA A 188 -6.96 9.01 -1.51
C ALA A 188 -7.99 7.92 -1.19
N PHE A 189 -8.19 7.62 0.09
CA PHE A 189 -9.13 6.63 0.64
C PHE A 189 -9.34 6.92 2.14
N VAL A 190 -10.30 6.26 2.76
CA VAL A 190 -10.59 6.37 4.20
C VAL A 190 -9.95 5.18 4.93
N LYS A 191 -9.23 5.44 6.01
CA LYS A 191 -8.71 4.41 6.94
C LYS A 191 -9.53 4.37 8.21
N ALA A 192 -9.85 3.15 8.67
CA ALA A 192 -10.48 2.90 9.96
C ALA A 192 -9.78 1.75 10.69
N PHE A 193 -9.96 1.65 12.01
CA PHE A 193 -9.28 0.67 12.84
C PHE A 193 -10.29 -0.11 13.66
N LEU A 194 -10.46 -1.41 13.35
CA LEU A 194 -11.14 -2.40 14.20
C LEU A 194 -10.09 -3.26 14.90
N VAL A 195 -10.25 -3.47 16.20
CA VAL A 195 -9.36 -4.32 16.99
C VAL A 195 -10.17 -5.09 18.00
N PHE A 196 -10.24 -6.42 17.88
CA PHE A 196 -11.00 -7.31 18.76
C PHE A 196 -12.42 -6.78 19.02
N SER A 197 -13.13 -6.49 17.95
CA SER A 197 -14.41 -5.78 17.95
C SER A 197 -15.55 -6.56 18.63
N ASP A 198 -15.43 -7.89 18.78
CA ASP A 198 -16.31 -8.73 19.61
C ASP A 198 -16.19 -8.42 21.11
N ARG A 199 -15.08 -7.82 21.52
CA ARG A 199 -14.79 -7.43 22.91
C ARG A 199 -14.74 -5.92 23.11
N TYR A 200 -15.27 -5.13 22.16
CA TYR A 200 -15.18 -3.68 22.19
C TYR A 200 -15.62 -3.07 23.52
N GLU A 201 -16.82 -3.44 24.00
CA GLU A 201 -17.38 -2.92 25.26
C GLU A 201 -16.56 -3.31 26.51
N GLU A 202 -16.01 -4.51 26.51
CA GLU A 202 -15.13 -5.00 27.58
C GLU A 202 -13.81 -4.25 27.58
N ASN A 203 -13.17 -4.18 26.41
CA ASN A 203 -11.86 -3.54 26.26
C ASN A 203 -11.93 -2.03 26.54
N LEU A 204 -13.05 -1.39 26.22
CA LEU A 204 -13.24 0.04 26.50
C LEU A 204 -13.29 0.33 28.01
N LYS A 205 -13.85 -0.57 28.81
CA LYS A 205 -14.05 -0.41 30.27
C LYS A 205 -12.84 -0.80 31.11
N ASP A 206 -11.98 -1.69 30.59
CA ASP A 206 -10.80 -2.17 31.33
C ASP A 206 -9.62 -1.19 31.13
N PRO A 207 -9.20 -0.46 32.21
CA PRO A 207 -8.08 0.49 32.11
C PRO A 207 -6.72 -0.19 31.86
N ASN A 208 -6.61 -1.51 32.04
CA ASN A 208 -5.36 -2.26 31.83
C ASN A 208 -5.15 -2.64 30.37
N ILE A 209 -6.19 -2.62 29.54
CA ILE A 209 -6.10 -2.89 28.12
C ILE A 209 -5.37 -1.72 27.42
N LYS A 210 -4.32 -2.06 26.69
CA LYS A 210 -3.50 -1.08 25.98
C LYS A 210 -4.15 -0.64 24.65
N ALA A 211 -3.72 0.50 24.14
CA ALA A 211 -4.24 1.09 22.90
C ALA A 211 -4.21 0.11 21.71
N TYR A 212 -3.12 -0.65 21.55
CA TYR A 212 -2.97 -1.63 20.46
C TYR A 212 -4.00 -2.79 20.51
N ALA A 213 -4.76 -2.95 21.59
CA ALA A 213 -5.83 -3.95 21.72
C ALA A 213 -7.23 -3.31 21.74
N ARG A 214 -7.35 -2.06 21.31
CA ARG A 214 -8.61 -1.31 21.19
C ARG A 214 -8.76 -0.76 19.78
N GLY A 215 -10.00 -0.67 19.29
CA GLY A 215 -10.39 -0.07 18.00
C GLY A 215 -11.61 0.81 18.15
N MET A 216 -12.21 1.19 17.03
CA MET A 216 -13.50 1.89 17.01
C MET A 216 -14.67 0.93 17.29
N ASP A 217 -15.81 1.48 17.72
CA ASP A 217 -17.04 0.71 17.81
C ASP A 217 -17.43 0.16 16.42
N PRO A 218 -17.51 -1.18 16.24
CA PRO A 218 -17.82 -1.76 14.96
C PRO A 218 -19.21 -1.34 14.41
N LYS A 219 -20.14 -0.92 15.27
CA LYS A 219 -21.46 -0.42 14.87
C LYS A 219 -21.40 0.89 14.09
N LEU A 220 -20.33 1.66 14.23
CA LEU A 220 -20.12 2.94 13.54
C LEU A 220 -19.54 2.76 12.12
N LEU A 221 -18.90 1.63 11.84
CA LEU A 221 -18.22 1.40 10.56
C LEU A 221 -19.16 1.47 9.35
N PRO A 222 -20.41 0.92 9.37
CA PRO A 222 -21.33 1.04 8.24
C PRO A 222 -21.67 2.49 7.89
N HIS A 223 -21.81 3.38 8.89
CA HIS A 223 -22.06 4.79 8.67
C HIS A 223 -20.87 5.48 8.00
N LEU A 224 -19.65 5.22 8.48
CA LEU A 224 -18.41 5.74 7.87
C LEU A 224 -18.27 5.28 6.42
N VAL A 225 -18.53 3.99 6.13
CA VAL A 225 -18.50 3.44 4.77
C VAL A 225 -19.49 4.14 3.86
N LYS A 226 -20.72 4.37 4.33
CA LYS A 226 -21.74 5.09 3.57
C LYS A 226 -21.29 6.51 3.19
N LEU A 227 -20.71 7.26 4.12
CA LEU A 227 -20.20 8.62 3.85
C LEU A 227 -19.03 8.59 2.87
N ALA A 228 -18.08 7.68 3.07
CA ALA A 228 -16.91 7.54 2.19
C ALA A 228 -17.35 7.21 0.75
N HIS A 229 -18.25 6.23 0.57
CA HIS A 229 -18.76 5.87 -0.75
C HIS A 229 -19.55 7.01 -1.41
N ALA A 230 -20.31 7.80 -0.64
CA ALA A 230 -20.99 9.00 -1.15
C ALA A 230 -20.01 10.07 -1.64
N ALA A 231 -18.81 10.13 -1.05
CA ALA A 231 -17.69 11.00 -1.48
C ALA A 231 -16.81 10.38 -2.58
N GLY A 232 -17.13 9.17 -3.06
CA GLY A 232 -16.34 8.45 -4.06
C GLY A 232 -15.04 7.86 -3.52
N LEU A 233 -14.88 7.76 -2.20
CA LEU A 233 -13.70 7.21 -1.54
C LEU A 233 -13.94 5.76 -1.12
N LYS A 234 -12.89 4.94 -1.25
CA LYS A 234 -12.84 3.58 -0.71
C LYS A 234 -12.57 3.60 0.78
N VAL A 235 -13.00 2.55 1.49
CA VAL A 235 -12.68 2.35 2.91
C VAL A 235 -11.78 1.14 3.06
N ILE A 236 -10.66 1.34 3.74
CA ILE A 236 -9.70 0.30 4.12
C ILE A 236 -9.68 0.19 5.64
N VAL A 237 -9.92 -0.99 6.18
CA VAL A 237 -10.01 -1.19 7.63
C VAL A 237 -8.87 -2.07 8.15
N HIS A 238 -8.22 -1.62 9.22
CA HIS A 238 -7.29 -2.42 10.01
C HIS A 238 -8.05 -3.46 10.82
N ILE A 239 -7.56 -4.69 10.87
CA ILE A 239 -8.12 -5.76 11.67
C ILE A 239 -7.03 -6.58 12.39
N TYR A 240 -7.43 -7.26 13.49
CA TYR A 240 -6.64 -8.34 14.09
C TYR A 240 -7.40 -9.68 14.09
N SER A 241 -8.68 -9.67 14.44
CA SER A 241 -9.46 -10.88 14.71
C SER A 241 -10.41 -11.27 13.57
N ALA A 242 -10.93 -12.49 13.65
CA ALA A 242 -12.00 -12.96 12.77
C ALA A 242 -13.31 -12.18 12.99
N ALA A 243 -13.55 -11.67 14.20
CA ALA A 243 -14.71 -10.81 14.48
C ALA A 243 -14.59 -9.47 13.75
N ASP A 244 -13.37 -8.87 13.73
CA ASP A 244 -13.10 -7.66 12.96
C ASP A 244 -13.35 -7.90 11.47
N PHE A 245 -12.87 -9.05 10.95
CA PHE A 245 -13.08 -9.45 9.56
C PHE A 245 -14.58 -9.51 9.22
N ARG A 246 -15.40 -10.16 10.06
CA ARG A 246 -16.86 -10.26 9.87
C ARG A 246 -17.53 -8.90 9.90
N ASN A 247 -17.16 -8.03 10.85
CA ASN A 247 -17.70 -6.68 10.94
C ASN A 247 -17.31 -5.82 9.73
N ALA A 248 -16.09 -5.95 9.22
CA ALA A 248 -15.66 -5.31 7.98
C ALA A 248 -16.49 -5.77 6.76
N VAL A 249 -16.75 -7.09 6.66
CA VAL A 249 -17.58 -7.66 5.59
C VAL A 249 -19.03 -7.17 5.68
N VAL A 250 -19.62 -7.15 6.88
CA VAL A 250 -20.99 -6.64 7.11
C VAL A 250 -21.07 -5.17 6.74
N ALA A 251 -20.09 -4.36 7.09
CA ALA A 251 -20.02 -2.93 6.76
C ALA A 251 -19.76 -2.67 5.27
N ARG A 252 -19.38 -3.69 4.48
CA ARG A 252 -19.06 -3.57 3.05
C ARG A 252 -17.91 -2.62 2.78
N VAL A 253 -16.82 -2.74 3.54
CA VAL A 253 -15.58 -2.04 3.22
C VAL A 253 -15.02 -2.50 1.87
N ASP A 254 -14.14 -1.73 1.26
CA ASP A 254 -13.53 -2.08 -0.03
C ASP A 254 -12.31 -2.99 0.14
N GLU A 255 -11.62 -2.84 1.27
CA GLU A 255 -10.40 -3.59 1.56
C GLU A 255 -10.21 -3.79 3.06
N ILE A 256 -9.74 -4.96 3.40
CA ILE A 256 -9.29 -5.32 4.74
C ILE A 256 -7.76 -5.27 4.74
N ALA A 257 -7.21 -4.40 5.55
CA ALA A 257 -5.79 -4.32 5.81
C ALA A 257 -5.42 -5.29 6.95
N HIS A 258 -4.34 -5.99 6.75
CA HIS A 258 -3.88 -7.11 7.55
C HIS A 258 -4.68 -8.39 7.32
N PHE A 259 -4.03 -9.46 7.72
CA PHE A 259 -4.60 -10.80 7.65
C PHE A 259 -5.17 -11.18 9.01
N PRO A 260 -6.30 -11.92 9.10
CA PRO A 260 -6.74 -12.46 10.38
C PRO A 260 -5.63 -13.31 11.00
N GLY A 261 -5.15 -12.90 12.17
CA GLY A 261 -3.95 -13.44 12.81
C GLY A 261 -2.80 -12.44 12.92
N ASN A 262 -2.89 -11.28 12.29
CA ASN A 262 -2.03 -10.15 12.65
C ASN A 262 -2.25 -9.83 14.14
N GLY A 263 -1.18 -9.57 14.88
CA GLY A 263 -1.26 -9.42 16.34
C GLY A 263 -1.43 -10.74 17.10
N TYR A 264 -1.18 -11.91 16.50
CA TYR A 264 -1.09 -13.17 17.24
C TYR A 264 -0.05 -13.04 18.36
N GLY A 265 -0.43 -13.51 19.56
CA GLY A 265 0.36 -13.28 20.78
C GLY A 265 -0.34 -12.31 21.75
N LEU A 266 -1.25 -11.45 21.25
CA LEU A 266 -2.17 -10.68 22.10
C LEU A 266 -3.26 -11.57 22.71
N MET A 267 -3.64 -12.63 22.01
CA MET A 267 -4.53 -13.70 22.48
C MET A 267 -3.72 -14.99 22.69
N LYS A 268 -4.15 -15.81 23.66
CA LYS A 268 -3.41 -17.03 24.04
C LYS A 268 -3.75 -18.26 23.18
N SER A 269 -4.72 -18.14 22.27
CA SER A 269 -5.24 -19.26 21.49
C SER A 269 -5.56 -18.83 20.05
N PRO A 270 -5.63 -19.76 19.06
CA PRO A 270 -5.91 -19.47 17.66
C PRO A 270 -7.35 -19.03 17.36
N GLU A 271 -8.34 -19.50 18.13
CA GLU A 271 -9.77 -19.40 17.81
C GLU A 271 -10.24 -17.96 17.48
N PRO A 272 -9.79 -16.90 18.17
CA PRO A 272 -10.20 -15.54 17.85
C PRO A 272 -9.80 -15.08 16.43
N TYR A 273 -8.86 -15.79 15.80
CA TYR A 273 -8.34 -15.43 14.48
C TYR A 273 -8.91 -16.28 13.34
N GLU A 274 -9.64 -17.37 13.65
CA GLU A 274 -10.15 -18.31 12.66
C GLU A 274 -11.39 -17.77 11.94
N ILE A 275 -11.26 -17.57 10.62
CA ILE A 275 -12.42 -17.30 9.75
C ILE A 275 -13.02 -18.60 9.23
N THR A 276 -14.29 -18.55 8.83
CA THR A 276 -14.99 -19.67 8.23
C THR A 276 -15.02 -19.59 6.70
N ALA A 277 -15.43 -20.68 6.05
CA ALA A 277 -15.66 -20.69 4.60
C ALA A 277 -16.78 -19.70 4.19
N GLU A 278 -17.76 -19.52 5.06
CA GLU A 278 -18.86 -18.58 4.88
C GLU A 278 -18.36 -17.13 4.95
N ASP A 279 -17.47 -16.81 5.89
CA ASP A 279 -16.82 -15.51 6.01
C ASP A 279 -16.04 -15.16 4.71
N ALA A 280 -15.25 -16.10 4.21
CA ALA A 280 -14.48 -15.94 3.00
C ALA A 280 -15.37 -15.75 1.75
N LYS A 281 -16.46 -16.56 1.63
CA LYS A 281 -17.45 -16.41 0.54
C LYS A 281 -18.18 -15.07 0.61
N ALA A 282 -18.53 -14.59 1.82
CA ALA A 282 -19.16 -13.29 2.01
C ALA A 282 -18.23 -12.14 1.58
N ALA A 283 -16.94 -12.19 1.93
CA ALA A 283 -15.96 -11.21 1.48
C ALA A 283 -15.80 -11.22 -0.05
N ALA A 284 -15.71 -12.41 -0.68
CA ALA A 284 -15.63 -12.55 -2.12
C ALA A 284 -16.88 -11.99 -2.83
N LYS A 285 -18.07 -12.30 -2.32
CA LYS A 285 -19.35 -11.78 -2.84
C LYS A 285 -19.45 -10.25 -2.74
N ALA A 286 -18.88 -9.67 -1.69
CA ALA A 286 -18.81 -8.23 -1.49
C ALA A 286 -17.65 -7.57 -2.26
N HIS A 287 -16.86 -8.34 -3.02
CA HIS A 287 -15.66 -7.89 -3.76
C HIS A 287 -14.58 -7.23 -2.88
N ILE A 288 -14.54 -7.56 -1.60
CA ILE A 288 -13.56 -7.05 -0.65
C ILE A 288 -12.18 -7.63 -1.00
N ALA A 289 -11.16 -6.78 -1.02
CA ALA A 289 -9.76 -7.21 -1.12
C ALA A 289 -9.15 -7.39 0.28
N VAL A 290 -8.07 -8.18 0.38
CA VAL A 290 -7.30 -8.34 1.61
C VAL A 290 -5.84 -8.06 1.31
N THR A 291 -5.22 -7.12 2.05
CA THR A 291 -3.79 -6.84 1.99
C THR A 291 -3.07 -7.61 3.10
N THR A 292 -2.00 -8.33 2.75
CA THR A 292 -1.46 -9.39 3.60
C THR A 292 -0.69 -8.92 4.83
N THR A 293 0.33 -8.08 4.70
CA THR A 293 1.17 -7.52 5.80
C THR A 293 1.78 -8.55 6.76
N LEU A 294 2.44 -9.55 6.23
CA LEU A 294 3.03 -10.67 6.97
C LEU A 294 4.57 -10.58 7.07
N SER A 295 5.17 -9.42 6.76
CA SER A 295 6.63 -9.20 6.78
C SER A 295 7.26 -9.57 8.12
N TRP A 296 6.53 -9.39 9.25
CA TRP A 296 6.93 -9.77 10.59
C TRP A 296 7.17 -11.28 10.75
N LEU A 297 6.56 -12.13 9.90
CA LEU A 297 6.76 -13.59 9.93
C LEU A 297 8.24 -13.94 9.65
N GLY A 298 8.90 -13.18 8.80
CA GLY A 298 10.32 -13.34 8.51
C GLY A 298 11.24 -13.03 9.70
N LYS A 299 10.75 -12.26 10.69
CA LYS A 299 11.52 -11.83 11.88
C LYS A 299 11.61 -12.89 12.98
N PHE A 300 10.85 -13.97 12.88
CA PHE A 300 11.00 -15.09 13.83
C PHE A 300 12.40 -15.70 13.74
N LYS A 301 13.14 -15.63 14.84
CA LYS A 301 14.50 -16.19 14.93
C LYS A 301 14.52 -17.72 14.84
N ASP A 302 13.53 -18.35 15.45
CA ASP A 302 13.34 -19.80 15.43
C ASP A 302 12.01 -20.16 14.76
N LYS A 303 12.11 -20.67 13.53
CA LYS A 303 10.96 -21.15 12.75
C LYS A 303 10.43 -22.51 13.22
N ASN A 304 11.10 -23.16 14.16
CA ASN A 304 10.63 -24.39 14.81
C ASN A 304 9.95 -24.09 16.15
N SER A 305 9.91 -22.83 16.58
CA SER A 305 9.24 -22.46 17.83
C SER A 305 7.74 -22.78 17.77
N PRO A 306 7.12 -23.25 18.87
CA PRO A 306 5.68 -23.50 18.91
C PRO A 306 4.85 -22.29 18.47
N SER A 307 5.26 -21.08 18.87
CA SER A 307 4.57 -19.84 18.49
C SER A 307 4.56 -19.63 16.97
N TYR A 308 5.69 -19.84 16.29
CA TYR A 308 5.76 -19.72 14.84
C TYR A 308 4.88 -20.78 14.16
N GLN A 309 4.96 -22.04 14.60
CA GLN A 309 4.19 -23.14 14.02
C GLN A 309 2.69 -22.93 14.20
N ILE A 310 2.23 -22.54 15.40
CA ILE A 310 0.82 -22.25 15.65
C ILE A 310 0.36 -21.11 14.75
N THR A 311 1.10 -20.01 14.72
CA THR A 311 0.76 -18.85 13.87
C THR A 311 0.63 -19.25 12.41
N ARG A 312 1.66 -19.91 11.87
CA ARG A 312 1.72 -20.31 10.47
C ARG A 312 0.68 -21.38 10.12
N ASP A 313 0.66 -22.50 10.89
CA ASP A 313 -0.03 -23.73 10.49
C ASP A 313 -1.47 -23.80 10.99
N GLN A 314 -1.81 -23.12 12.11
CA GLN A 314 -3.16 -23.13 12.66
C GLN A 314 -3.96 -21.88 12.34
N ILE A 315 -3.31 -20.75 12.01
CA ILE A 315 -4.00 -19.48 11.73
C ILE A 315 -3.81 -19.05 10.26
N LEU A 316 -2.58 -18.73 9.85
CA LEU A 316 -2.35 -18.05 8.58
C LEU A 316 -2.67 -18.96 7.37
N ILE A 317 -2.13 -20.18 7.34
CA ILE A 317 -2.35 -21.10 6.21
C ILE A 317 -3.83 -21.50 6.06
N PRO A 318 -4.57 -21.89 7.13
CA PRO A 318 -5.99 -22.20 7.03
C PRO A 318 -6.82 -21.02 6.52
N ASN A 319 -6.65 -19.83 7.09
CA ASN A 319 -7.37 -18.64 6.66
C ASN A 319 -7.07 -18.28 5.20
N MET A 320 -5.80 -18.36 4.79
CA MET A 320 -5.40 -18.08 3.41
C MET A 320 -5.99 -19.07 2.42
N LYS A 321 -6.05 -20.36 2.78
CA LYS A 321 -6.72 -21.40 1.96
C LYS A 321 -8.19 -21.06 1.74
N LEU A 322 -8.90 -20.63 2.79
CA LEU A 322 -10.32 -20.26 2.69
C LEU A 322 -10.52 -19.04 1.77
N LEU A 323 -9.71 -18.00 1.95
CA LEU A 323 -9.78 -16.79 1.12
C LEU A 323 -9.45 -17.09 -0.36
N ARG A 324 -8.39 -17.87 -0.63
CA ARG A 324 -8.04 -18.28 -1.99
C ARG A 324 -9.14 -19.12 -2.63
N ALA A 325 -9.67 -20.12 -1.92
CA ALA A 325 -10.74 -20.99 -2.41
C ALA A 325 -12.03 -20.21 -2.73
N ALA A 326 -12.32 -19.15 -1.97
CA ALA A 326 -13.45 -18.27 -2.23
C ALA A 326 -13.20 -17.26 -3.37
N GLY A 327 -11.97 -17.13 -3.86
CA GLY A 327 -11.59 -16.16 -4.89
C GLY A 327 -11.45 -14.73 -4.38
N VAL A 328 -11.20 -14.54 -3.08
CA VAL A 328 -10.90 -13.22 -2.51
C VAL A 328 -9.60 -12.68 -3.13
N ARG A 329 -9.64 -11.44 -3.61
CA ARG A 329 -8.47 -10.78 -4.17
C ARG A 329 -7.50 -10.40 -3.04
N MET A 330 -6.29 -10.94 -3.10
CA MET A 330 -5.23 -10.60 -2.17
C MET A 330 -4.28 -9.58 -2.80
N LEU A 331 -3.87 -8.61 -2.00
CA LEU A 331 -2.92 -7.55 -2.31
C LEU A 331 -1.71 -7.69 -1.39
N ILE A 332 -0.61 -7.10 -1.78
CA ILE A 332 0.66 -7.18 -1.05
C ILE A 332 0.99 -5.82 -0.45
N GLY A 333 1.37 -5.80 0.83
CA GLY A 333 1.84 -4.63 1.54
C GLY A 333 2.62 -5.06 2.78
N SER A 334 3.64 -4.32 3.18
CA SER A 334 4.59 -4.77 4.19
C SER A 334 4.23 -4.39 5.62
N ASP A 335 3.63 -3.24 5.81
CA ASP A 335 3.45 -2.58 7.12
C ASP A 335 4.80 -2.37 7.86
N GLU A 336 5.86 -2.13 7.09
CA GLU A 336 7.22 -1.92 7.59
C GLU A 336 7.60 -0.44 7.52
N PHE A 337 7.78 0.22 8.68
CA PHE A 337 8.03 1.66 8.74
C PHE A 337 9.31 2.12 8.01
N ARG A 338 10.33 1.29 7.91
CA ARG A 338 11.63 1.66 7.36
C ARG A 338 12.11 0.73 6.25
N ARG A 339 11.22 -0.12 5.74
CA ARG A 339 11.48 -1.05 4.63
C ARG A 339 10.37 -0.91 3.59
N ASP A 340 10.60 -1.51 2.46
CA ASP A 340 9.62 -1.64 1.40
C ASP A 340 8.94 -3.03 1.41
N VAL A 341 8.26 -3.35 0.30
CA VAL A 341 7.47 -4.58 0.12
C VAL A 341 8.29 -5.86 -0.01
N VAL A 342 9.60 -5.80 -0.25
CA VAL A 342 10.43 -7.00 -0.51
C VAL A 342 10.39 -8.00 0.66
N PRO A 343 10.47 -7.60 1.94
CA PRO A 343 10.31 -8.53 3.08
C PRO A 343 8.96 -9.23 3.12
N GLU A 344 7.89 -8.57 2.66
CA GLU A 344 6.55 -9.19 2.57
C GLU A 344 6.52 -10.31 1.54
N LEU A 345 7.06 -10.06 0.34
CA LEU A 345 7.19 -11.08 -0.70
C LEU A 345 7.95 -12.31 -0.20
N GLN A 346 9.05 -12.10 0.54
CA GLN A 346 9.83 -13.18 1.15
C GLN A 346 9.02 -13.94 2.22
N SER A 347 8.25 -13.22 3.05
CA SER A 347 7.41 -13.82 4.09
C SER A 347 6.28 -14.67 3.51
N LEU A 348 5.65 -14.22 2.44
CA LEU A 348 4.60 -14.98 1.75
C LEU A 348 5.14 -16.28 1.14
N ARG A 349 6.39 -16.29 0.66
CA ARG A 349 7.06 -17.54 0.21
C ARG A 349 7.18 -18.58 1.33
N LEU A 350 7.41 -18.16 2.59
CA LEU A 350 7.52 -19.07 3.75
C LEU A 350 6.24 -19.84 4.03
N LEU A 351 5.09 -19.35 3.58
CA LEU A 351 3.81 -20.05 3.71
C LEU A 351 3.69 -21.21 2.72
N GLY A 352 4.46 -21.21 1.62
CA GLY A 352 4.39 -22.26 0.59
C GLY A 352 3.05 -22.29 -0.16
N MET A 353 2.32 -21.18 -0.18
CA MET A 353 0.97 -21.08 -0.74
C MET A 353 0.93 -20.47 -2.13
N PHE A 354 2.00 -19.84 -2.57
CA PHE A 354 2.13 -19.11 -3.81
C PHE A 354 3.42 -19.49 -4.53
N SER A 355 3.39 -19.54 -5.85
CA SER A 355 4.61 -19.51 -6.66
C SER A 355 5.19 -18.09 -6.73
N ASP A 356 6.46 -17.97 -7.05
CA ASP A 356 7.14 -16.68 -7.21
C ASP A 356 6.48 -15.85 -8.34
N ALA A 357 6.04 -16.50 -9.42
CA ALA A 357 5.30 -15.87 -10.49
C ALA A 357 3.92 -15.31 -10.04
N GLU A 358 3.21 -16.03 -9.17
CA GLU A 358 1.95 -15.53 -8.59
C GLU A 358 2.20 -14.32 -7.71
N LEU A 359 3.20 -14.36 -6.82
CA LEU A 359 3.57 -13.23 -5.95
C LEU A 359 3.99 -12.02 -6.77
N LEU A 360 4.81 -12.22 -7.80
CA LEU A 360 5.22 -11.16 -8.72
C LEU A 360 4.01 -10.49 -9.38
N ARG A 361 3.05 -11.29 -9.88
CA ARG A 361 1.83 -10.76 -10.48
C ARG A 361 0.92 -10.06 -9.47
N MET A 362 0.77 -10.62 -8.27
CA MET A 362 -0.04 -10.00 -7.20
C MET A 362 0.50 -8.62 -6.86
N ASP A 363 1.81 -8.49 -6.72
CA ASP A 363 2.44 -7.24 -6.37
C ASP A 363 2.41 -6.23 -7.52
N THR A 364 3.00 -6.60 -8.66
CA THR A 364 3.22 -5.65 -9.78
C THR A 364 1.94 -5.27 -10.52
N GLU A 365 0.93 -6.16 -10.59
CA GLU A 365 -0.33 -5.89 -11.30
C GLU A 365 -1.48 -5.58 -10.35
N LEU A 366 -1.80 -6.49 -9.40
CA LEU A 366 -3.02 -6.36 -8.61
C LEU A 366 -2.91 -5.25 -7.58
N THR A 367 -1.78 -5.19 -6.86
CA THR A 367 -1.53 -4.17 -5.84
C THR A 367 -1.35 -2.80 -6.46
N ALA A 368 -0.50 -2.67 -7.49
CA ALA A 368 -0.30 -1.39 -8.19
C ALA A 368 -1.63 -0.78 -8.65
N ARG A 369 -2.52 -1.58 -9.25
CA ARG A 369 -3.83 -1.13 -9.75
C ARG A 369 -4.85 -0.91 -8.63
N ALA A 370 -4.69 -1.51 -7.47
CA ALA A 370 -5.51 -1.22 -6.31
C ALA A 370 -5.17 0.15 -5.70
N ILE A 371 -3.87 0.53 -5.70
CA ILE A 371 -3.38 1.83 -5.25
C ILE A 371 -3.84 2.94 -6.20
N PHE A 372 -3.67 2.75 -7.51
CA PHE A 372 -3.99 3.74 -8.55
C PHE A 372 -5.00 3.20 -9.58
N PRO A 373 -6.29 3.04 -9.20
CA PRO A 373 -7.28 2.35 -10.02
C PRO A 373 -7.60 3.05 -11.35
N ASN A 374 -7.35 4.35 -11.44
CA ASN A 374 -7.65 5.18 -12.63
C ASN A 374 -6.46 5.27 -13.61
N ARG A 375 -5.30 4.66 -13.27
CA ARG A 375 -4.10 4.70 -14.13
C ARG A 375 -3.94 3.36 -14.88
N LYS A 376 -3.35 3.46 -16.07
CA LYS A 376 -2.98 2.28 -16.86
C LYS A 376 -1.56 1.84 -16.49
N ILE A 377 -1.41 1.16 -15.36
CA ILE A 377 -0.15 0.66 -14.79
C ILE A 377 -0.24 -0.84 -14.49
N GLY A 378 0.87 -1.47 -14.13
CA GLY A 378 0.95 -2.87 -13.71
C GLY A 378 0.93 -3.89 -14.85
N LYS A 379 0.82 -3.44 -16.11
CA LYS A 379 0.93 -4.28 -17.30
C LYS A 379 1.85 -3.67 -18.34
N LEU A 380 2.56 -4.52 -19.07
CA LEU A 380 3.48 -4.11 -20.13
C LEU A 380 2.80 -4.23 -21.51
N GLN A 381 1.78 -3.41 -21.74
CA GLN A 381 0.93 -3.43 -22.95
C GLN A 381 0.86 -2.06 -23.61
N ASP A 382 0.47 -2.02 -24.89
CA ASP A 382 0.20 -0.78 -25.61
C ASP A 382 -0.76 0.12 -24.86
N GLY A 383 -0.40 1.39 -24.76
CA GLY A 383 -1.21 2.40 -24.08
C GLY A 383 -1.19 2.35 -22.56
N TYR A 384 -0.37 1.50 -21.97
CA TYR A 384 -0.01 1.57 -20.54
C TYR A 384 1.15 2.53 -20.34
N GLU A 385 1.28 3.06 -19.14
CA GLU A 385 2.42 3.89 -18.77
C GLU A 385 3.72 3.11 -18.91
N ALA A 386 4.73 3.75 -19.45
CA ALA A 386 6.04 3.15 -19.66
C ALA A 386 6.82 3.12 -18.33
N ASN A 387 6.35 2.33 -17.39
CA ASN A 387 6.94 2.06 -16.10
C ASN A 387 7.35 0.59 -16.07
N PHE A 388 8.66 0.32 -16.02
CA PHE A 388 9.17 -1.05 -15.97
C PHE A 388 10.58 -1.13 -15.41
N LEU A 389 10.94 -2.35 -15.03
CA LEU A 389 12.27 -2.75 -14.57
C LEU A 389 12.86 -3.74 -15.56
N VAL A 390 14.16 -3.67 -15.79
CA VAL A 390 14.92 -4.71 -16.49
C VAL A 390 15.82 -5.41 -15.49
N LEU A 391 15.78 -6.72 -15.47
CA LEU A 391 16.55 -7.57 -14.57
C LEU A 391 17.43 -8.52 -15.37
N ASP A 392 18.60 -8.85 -14.85
CA ASP A 392 19.53 -9.79 -15.48
C ASP A 392 19.12 -11.26 -15.25
N ARG A 393 18.27 -11.51 -14.23
CA ARG A 393 17.81 -12.85 -13.85
C ARG A 393 16.31 -12.89 -13.69
N ASP A 394 15.70 -14.05 -13.94
CA ASP A 394 14.23 -14.25 -13.93
C ASP A 394 13.64 -14.16 -12.51
N PRO A 395 12.89 -13.10 -12.18
CA PRO A 395 12.23 -12.97 -10.87
C PRO A 395 10.96 -13.85 -10.75
N ALA A 396 10.35 -14.28 -11.85
CA ALA A 396 9.20 -15.17 -11.79
C ALA A 396 9.60 -16.64 -11.48
N ALA A 397 10.84 -17.01 -11.81
CA ALA A 397 11.41 -18.30 -11.43
C ALA A 397 11.96 -18.28 -9.99
N ASN A 398 12.50 -17.14 -9.55
CA ASN A 398 13.00 -16.92 -8.19
C ASN A 398 12.94 -15.46 -7.82
N LEU A 399 12.11 -15.09 -6.84
CA LEU A 399 11.95 -13.71 -6.37
C LEU A 399 13.25 -13.09 -5.81
N ASP A 400 14.21 -13.88 -5.37
CA ASP A 400 15.51 -13.35 -4.96
C ASP A 400 16.26 -12.65 -6.12
N ASN A 401 15.87 -12.93 -7.35
CA ASN A 401 16.38 -12.27 -8.55
C ASN A 401 15.90 -10.81 -8.70
N LEU A 402 14.95 -10.33 -7.89
CA LEU A 402 14.62 -8.91 -7.78
C LEU A 402 15.82 -8.04 -7.44
N ASN A 403 16.88 -8.61 -6.82
CA ASN A 403 18.15 -7.91 -6.55
C ASN A 403 19.02 -7.68 -7.81
N SER A 404 18.61 -8.14 -9.01
CA SER A 404 19.37 -8.02 -10.26
C SER A 404 18.85 -6.94 -11.21
N ILE A 405 18.22 -5.86 -10.69
CA ILE A 405 17.70 -4.77 -11.51
C ILE A 405 18.86 -4.00 -12.15
N SER A 406 18.99 -4.08 -13.48
CA SER A 406 20.01 -3.40 -14.28
C SER A 406 19.51 -2.08 -14.91
N MET A 407 18.20 -1.94 -15.13
CA MET A 407 17.60 -0.70 -15.65
C MET A 407 16.24 -0.40 -15.00
N ARG A 408 15.98 0.89 -14.80
CA ARG A 408 14.73 1.40 -14.27
C ARG A 408 14.17 2.44 -15.22
N VAL A 409 12.90 2.27 -15.63
CA VAL A 409 12.20 3.21 -16.50
C VAL A 409 10.90 3.63 -15.84
N LYS A 410 10.70 4.94 -15.70
CA LYS A 410 9.47 5.54 -15.17
C LYS A 410 8.95 6.60 -16.12
N GLN A 411 7.67 6.51 -16.50
CA GLN A 411 7.03 7.42 -17.45
C GLN A 411 7.83 7.61 -18.75
N GLY A 412 8.38 6.50 -19.27
CA GLY A 412 9.18 6.49 -20.49
C GLY A 412 10.59 7.07 -20.35
N ARG A 413 11.03 7.44 -19.16
CA ARG A 413 12.38 7.97 -18.90
C ARG A 413 13.20 6.97 -18.11
N ARG A 414 14.44 6.76 -18.51
CA ARG A 414 15.40 6.03 -17.67
C ARG A 414 15.66 6.84 -16.41
N ILE A 415 15.53 6.22 -15.25
CA ILE A 415 15.84 6.83 -13.95
C ILE A 415 17.11 6.21 -13.35
N PHE A 416 17.84 7.03 -12.62
CA PHE A 416 19.04 6.63 -11.92
C PHE A 416 18.83 6.79 -10.42
N VAL A 417 19.33 5.82 -9.66
CA VAL A 417 19.31 5.85 -8.20
C VAL A 417 20.75 5.91 -7.68
N PRO A 418 20.98 6.50 -6.51
CA PRO A 418 22.31 6.51 -5.91
C PRO A 418 22.87 5.10 -5.73
N ALA A 419 24.16 4.91 -6.00
CA ALA A 419 24.83 3.61 -5.80
C ALA A 419 24.73 3.14 -4.33
N SER A 420 24.76 4.06 -3.37
CA SER A 420 24.57 3.78 -1.94
C SER A 420 23.18 3.18 -1.61
N ALA A 421 22.15 3.51 -2.37
CA ALA A 421 20.83 2.91 -2.19
C ALA A 421 20.75 1.48 -2.75
N VAL A 422 21.50 1.18 -3.83
CA VAL A 422 21.57 -0.17 -4.43
C VAL A 422 22.40 -1.12 -3.59
N SER A 423 23.54 -0.66 -3.07
CA SER A 423 24.51 -1.47 -2.31
C SER A 423 24.47 -1.18 -0.81
N ARG A 424 23.29 -0.85 -0.27
CA ARG A 424 23.13 -0.55 1.16
C ARG A 424 23.43 -1.77 2.04
N PRO A 425 24.05 -1.57 3.22
CA PRO A 425 24.46 -2.67 4.10
C PRO A 425 23.29 -3.34 4.85
N SER A 426 22.11 -2.74 4.82
CA SER A 426 20.92 -3.19 5.51
C SER A 426 19.72 -3.12 4.56
N PRO A 427 18.72 -4.00 4.69
CA PRO A 427 17.44 -3.87 3.98
C PRO A 427 16.64 -2.63 4.42
N ASP A 428 17.03 -1.96 5.51
CA ASP A 428 16.35 -0.75 5.97
C ASP A 428 16.66 0.42 5.02
N CYS A 429 15.62 1.10 4.56
CA CYS A 429 15.71 2.29 3.72
C CYS A 429 16.30 3.48 4.48
N VAL A 430 16.11 3.52 5.78
CA VAL A 430 16.59 4.59 6.66
C VAL A 430 17.56 4.00 7.68
N GLN A 431 18.78 4.52 7.68
CA GLN A 431 19.83 4.11 8.60
C GLN A 431 19.81 4.94 9.89
N GLY A 432 20.25 4.33 11.00
CA GLY A 432 20.37 4.97 12.30
C GLY A 432 19.23 4.61 13.25
N LYS A 433 19.40 4.98 14.53
CA LYS A 433 18.29 4.86 15.50
C LYS A 433 17.18 5.86 15.11
N PRO A 434 15.94 5.44 15.26
CA PRO A 434 14.83 6.38 15.14
C PRO A 434 14.93 7.48 16.19
#